data_cbce3c060a7dfe834607caf530d79816
#
_entry.id   cbce3c060a7dfe834607caf530d79816
#
_cell.length_a   1.000
_cell.length_b   1.000
_cell.length_c   1.000
_cell.angle_alpha   90.00
_cell.angle_beta   90.00
_cell.angle_gamma   90.00
#
_symmetry.space_group_name_H-M   'P 1'
#
loop_
_entity.id
_entity.type
_entity.pdbx_description
1 polymer ?
#
loop_
_entity_poly.entity_id
_entity_poly.type
_entity_poly.pdbx_seq_one_letter_code
_entity_poly.pdbx_strand_id
1 'polypeptide(L)'
;MDNNDLEIKLLKETILALREELERVHFEERHHIQQAVADASAEIRHLRTSIAELRDQLELKEAEYKAKLQGVTVQQDQEKAELHRTIGLLRKKLEELNESDKKTRSSTEAAARTSR
;
A
#
# COMPACT_ATOMS: atom_id res chain seq x y z
N MET A 1 71.40 -47.80 -6.52
CA MET A 1 70.51 -46.67 -6.67
C MET A 1 70.89 -45.61 -5.65
N ASP A 2 71.07 -44.45 -6.16
CA ASP A 2 71.49 -43.33 -5.39
C ASP A 2 70.26 -42.81 -4.60
N ASN A 3 70.38 -42.47 -3.32
CA ASN A 3 69.34 -41.94 -2.50
C ASN A 3 68.77 -40.65 -3.09
N ASN A 4 69.56 -39.86 -3.81
CA ASN A 4 69.14 -38.65 -4.51
C ASN A 4 68.19 -38.92 -5.66
N ASP A 5 68.37 -40.00 -6.39
CA ASP A 5 67.45 -40.36 -7.49
C ASP A 5 66.08 -40.78 -6.98
N LEU A 6 66.01 -41.43 -5.85
CA LEU A 6 64.79 -41.80 -5.15
C LEU A 6 64.03 -40.56 -4.63
N GLU A 7 64.78 -39.65 -3.98
CA GLU A 7 64.19 -38.36 -3.53
C GLU A 7 63.63 -37.54 -4.66
N ILE A 8 64.32 -37.40 -5.78
CA ILE A 8 63.89 -36.67 -6.96
C ILE A 8 62.60 -37.28 -7.51
N LYS A 9 62.54 -38.61 -7.57
CA LYS A 9 61.33 -39.30 -7.99
C LYS A 9 60.13 -39.04 -7.10
N LEU A 10 60.30 -39.11 -5.79
CA LEU A 10 59.29 -38.83 -4.79
C LEU A 10 58.84 -37.39 -4.84
N LEU A 11 59.74 -36.43 -5.01
CA LEU A 11 59.43 -35.02 -5.17
C LEU A 11 58.65 -34.75 -6.43
N LYS A 12 58.98 -35.37 -7.56
CA LYS A 12 58.23 -35.25 -8.82
C LYS A 12 56.82 -35.78 -8.66
N GLU A 13 56.66 -36.94 -8.04
CA GLU A 13 55.31 -37.51 -7.77
C GLU A 13 54.50 -36.61 -6.85
N THR A 14 55.10 -36.02 -5.83
CA THR A 14 54.44 -35.07 -4.93
C THR A 14 54.03 -33.82 -5.67
N ILE A 15 54.86 -33.27 -6.54
CA ILE A 15 54.56 -32.10 -7.37
C ILE A 15 53.35 -32.39 -8.28
N LEU A 16 53.32 -33.53 -8.93
CA LEU A 16 52.20 -33.95 -9.79
C LEU A 16 50.92 -34.10 -8.98
N ALA A 17 50.98 -34.73 -7.81
CA ALA A 17 49.82 -34.89 -6.92
C ALA A 17 49.27 -33.53 -6.44
N LEU A 18 50.16 -32.60 -6.07
CA LEU A 18 49.80 -31.25 -5.66
C LEU A 18 49.17 -30.44 -6.81
N ARG A 19 49.69 -30.57 -8.01
CA ARG A 19 49.11 -29.92 -9.20
C ARG A 19 47.69 -30.42 -9.47
N GLU A 20 47.49 -31.72 -9.43
CA GLU A 20 46.18 -32.34 -9.60
C GLU A 20 45.18 -31.87 -8.54
N GLU A 21 45.65 -31.79 -7.29
CA GLU A 21 44.85 -31.29 -6.18
C GLU A 21 44.48 -29.81 -6.34
N LEU A 22 45.41 -28.96 -6.78
CA LEU A 22 45.18 -27.55 -7.06
C LEU A 22 44.19 -27.37 -8.19
N GLU A 23 44.31 -28.15 -9.29
CA GLU A 23 43.35 -28.09 -10.39
C GLU A 23 41.98 -28.49 -9.95
N ARG A 24 41.85 -29.51 -9.11
CA ARG A 24 40.56 -29.95 -8.54
C ARG A 24 39.95 -28.86 -7.67
N VAL A 25 40.71 -28.25 -6.79
CA VAL A 25 40.26 -27.17 -5.91
C VAL A 25 39.83 -25.95 -6.73
N HIS A 26 40.60 -25.54 -7.72
CA HIS A 26 40.27 -24.43 -8.60
C HIS A 26 38.98 -24.70 -9.42
N PHE A 27 38.81 -25.92 -9.87
CA PHE A 27 37.59 -26.33 -10.57
C PHE A 27 36.35 -26.24 -9.65
N GLU A 28 36.48 -26.76 -8.43
CA GLU A 28 35.41 -26.70 -7.43
C GLU A 28 35.09 -25.26 -7.04
N GLU A 29 36.09 -24.41 -6.80
CA GLU A 29 35.89 -22.99 -6.51
C GLU A 29 35.13 -22.27 -7.63
N ARG A 30 35.54 -22.47 -8.87
CA ARG A 30 34.87 -21.88 -10.03
C ARG A 30 33.43 -22.34 -10.13
N HIS A 31 33.19 -23.62 -9.89
CA HIS A 31 31.85 -24.19 -9.91
C HIS A 31 30.98 -23.58 -8.82
N HIS A 32 31.48 -23.48 -7.60
CA HIS A 32 30.78 -22.86 -6.48
C HIS A 32 30.49 -21.37 -6.72
N ILE A 33 31.44 -20.64 -7.27
CA ILE A 33 31.25 -19.22 -7.61
C ILE A 33 30.18 -19.06 -8.69
N GLN A 34 30.23 -19.85 -9.74
CA GLN A 34 29.23 -19.81 -10.81
C GLN A 34 27.84 -20.13 -10.27
N GLN A 35 27.73 -21.13 -9.42
CA GLN A 35 26.48 -21.51 -8.80
C GLN A 35 25.93 -20.40 -7.89
N ALA A 36 26.80 -19.83 -7.04
CA ALA A 36 26.43 -18.71 -6.16
C ALA A 36 25.97 -17.48 -6.95
N VAL A 37 26.66 -17.16 -8.05
CA VAL A 37 26.27 -16.05 -8.94
C VAL A 37 24.95 -16.34 -9.62
N ALA A 38 24.74 -17.55 -10.12
CA ALA A 38 23.49 -17.96 -10.74
C ALA A 38 22.31 -17.87 -9.75
N ASP A 39 22.51 -18.38 -8.52
CA ASP A 39 21.49 -18.34 -7.45
C ASP A 39 21.18 -16.90 -7.04
N ALA A 40 22.20 -16.07 -6.87
CA ALA A 40 22.02 -14.65 -6.55
C ALA A 40 21.29 -13.90 -7.66
N SER A 41 21.62 -14.18 -8.92
CA SER A 41 20.95 -13.57 -10.07
C SER A 41 19.48 -13.98 -10.15
N ALA A 42 19.16 -15.24 -9.87
CA ALA A 42 17.79 -15.75 -9.82
C ALA A 42 17.00 -15.09 -8.68
N GLU A 43 17.61 -14.95 -7.52
CA GLU A 43 17.02 -14.29 -6.35
C GLU A 43 16.75 -12.81 -6.62
N ILE A 44 17.70 -12.10 -7.21
CA ILE A 44 17.53 -10.69 -7.61
C ILE A 44 16.37 -10.54 -8.58
N ARG A 45 16.27 -11.43 -9.57
CA ARG A 45 15.18 -11.42 -10.54
C ARG A 45 13.84 -11.64 -9.86
N HIS A 46 13.78 -12.60 -8.95
CA HIS A 46 12.57 -12.90 -8.17
C HIS A 46 12.14 -11.71 -7.30
N LEU A 47 13.11 -11.08 -6.61
CA LEU A 47 12.86 -9.89 -5.79
C LEU A 47 12.36 -8.70 -6.63
N ARG A 48 12.94 -8.49 -7.80
CA ARG A 48 12.49 -7.43 -8.72
C ARG A 48 11.05 -7.66 -9.18
N THR A 49 10.70 -8.89 -9.51
CA THR A 49 9.34 -9.26 -9.88
C THR A 49 8.37 -9.02 -8.71
N SER A 50 8.76 -9.43 -7.51
CA SER A 50 7.94 -9.22 -6.30
C SER A 50 7.75 -7.73 -5.99
N ILE A 51 8.78 -6.91 -6.18
CA ILE A 51 8.68 -5.45 -5.99
C ILE A 51 7.70 -4.85 -7.01
N ALA A 52 7.79 -5.25 -8.27
CA ALA A 52 6.88 -4.78 -9.31
C ALA A 52 5.42 -5.14 -9.00
N GLU A 53 5.18 -6.37 -8.57
CA GLU A 53 3.83 -6.83 -8.15
C GLU A 53 3.31 -6.05 -6.95
N LEU A 54 4.16 -5.80 -5.95
CA LEU A 54 3.78 -5.02 -4.76
C LEU A 54 3.45 -3.57 -5.13
N ARG A 55 4.20 -2.96 -6.03
CA ARG A 55 3.91 -1.62 -6.53
C ARG A 55 2.56 -1.55 -7.23
N ASP A 56 2.28 -2.54 -8.09
CA ASP A 56 1.00 -2.63 -8.79
C ASP A 56 -0.16 -2.78 -7.80
N GLN A 57 -0.01 -3.63 -6.79
CA GLN A 57 -1.01 -3.81 -5.74
C GLN A 57 -1.23 -2.52 -4.92
N LEU A 58 -0.16 -1.78 -4.61
CA LEU A 58 -0.27 -0.51 -3.90
C LEU A 58 -1.01 0.54 -4.74
N GLU A 59 -0.69 0.66 -6.02
CA GLU A 59 -1.39 1.57 -6.93
C GLU A 59 -2.88 1.24 -7.03
N LEU A 60 -3.19 -0.04 -7.11
CA LEU A 60 -4.58 -0.52 -7.16
C LEU A 60 -5.34 -0.18 -5.88
N LYS A 61 -4.72 -0.40 -4.73
CA LYS A 61 -5.30 -0.04 -3.43
C LYS A 61 -5.46 1.46 -3.25
N GLU A 62 -4.50 2.25 -3.69
CA GLU A 62 -4.61 3.72 -3.67
C GLU A 62 -5.79 4.20 -4.50
N ALA A 63 -5.97 3.63 -5.70
CA ALA A 63 -7.10 3.96 -6.56
C ALA A 63 -8.43 3.57 -5.89
N GLU A 64 -8.51 2.39 -5.27
CA GLU A 64 -9.69 1.95 -4.53
C GLU A 64 -10.02 2.86 -3.35
N TYR A 65 -9.02 3.26 -2.57
CA TYR A 65 -9.23 4.18 -1.44
C TYR A 65 -9.67 5.56 -1.89
N LYS A 66 -9.08 6.09 -2.97
CA LYS A 66 -9.50 7.36 -3.55
C LYS A 66 -10.95 7.31 -4.01
N ALA A 67 -11.33 6.23 -4.67
CA ALA A 67 -12.72 6.03 -5.11
C ALA A 67 -13.67 5.98 -3.91
N LYS A 68 -13.33 5.26 -2.86
CA LYS A 68 -14.13 5.18 -1.63
C LYS A 68 -14.25 6.54 -0.94
N LEU A 69 -13.15 7.28 -0.83
CA LEU A 69 -13.14 8.62 -0.25
C LEU A 69 -14.03 9.58 -1.03
N GLN A 70 -13.95 9.56 -2.36
CA GLN A 70 -14.82 10.35 -3.22
C GLN A 70 -16.28 9.99 -3.02
N GLY A 71 -16.60 8.68 -2.97
CA GLY A 71 -17.95 8.20 -2.71
C GLY A 71 -18.50 8.68 -1.37
N VAL A 72 -17.69 8.58 -0.31
CA VAL A 72 -18.07 9.05 1.03
C VAL A 72 -18.25 10.56 1.05
N THR A 73 -17.38 11.31 0.40
CA THR A 73 -17.45 12.77 0.32
C THR A 73 -18.72 13.22 -0.41
N VAL A 74 -19.03 12.60 -1.55
CA VAL A 74 -20.25 12.88 -2.31
C VAL A 74 -21.49 12.58 -1.47
N GLN A 75 -21.50 11.44 -0.79
CA GLN A 75 -22.62 11.04 0.07
C GLN A 75 -22.81 12.02 1.24
N GLN A 76 -21.73 12.45 1.89
CA GLN A 76 -21.78 13.44 2.96
C GLN A 76 -22.29 14.79 2.47
N ASP A 77 -21.86 15.23 1.28
CA ASP A 77 -22.32 16.48 0.68
C ASP A 77 -23.82 16.42 0.38
N GLN A 78 -24.32 15.29 -0.12
CA GLN A 78 -25.74 15.06 -0.35
C GLN A 78 -26.55 15.09 0.95
N GLU A 79 -26.07 14.42 1.99
CA GLU A 79 -26.70 14.42 3.31
C GLU A 79 -26.75 15.83 3.91
N LYS A 80 -25.66 16.59 3.80
CA LYS A 80 -25.61 17.99 4.23
C LYS A 80 -26.62 18.84 3.48
N ALA A 81 -26.70 18.69 2.17
CA ALA A 81 -27.67 19.40 1.32
C ALA A 81 -29.12 19.10 1.74
N GLU A 82 -29.42 17.82 2.01
CA GLU A 82 -30.74 17.40 2.48
C GLU A 82 -31.07 17.98 3.86
N LEU A 83 -30.10 17.95 4.79
CA LEU A 83 -30.26 18.52 6.12
C LEU A 83 -30.49 20.03 6.07
N HIS A 84 -29.71 20.74 5.25
CA HIS A 84 -29.90 22.18 5.05
C HIS A 84 -31.26 22.51 4.47
N ARG A 85 -31.74 21.72 3.52
CA ARG A 85 -33.07 21.85 2.94
C ARG A 85 -34.17 21.64 4.00
N THR A 86 -34.01 20.60 4.80
CA THR A 86 -34.92 20.26 5.91
C THR A 86 -34.97 21.38 6.93
N ILE A 87 -33.82 21.91 7.34
CA ILE A 87 -33.71 23.02 8.27
C ILE A 87 -34.42 24.27 7.70
N GLY A 88 -34.19 24.56 6.43
CA GLY A 88 -34.87 25.67 5.73
C GLY A 88 -36.36 25.54 5.74
N LEU A 89 -36.88 24.35 5.43
CA LEU A 89 -38.31 24.06 5.45
C LEU A 89 -38.91 24.17 6.85
N LEU A 90 -38.23 23.67 7.87
CA LEU A 90 -38.68 23.78 9.25
C LEU A 90 -38.67 25.22 9.77
N ARG A 91 -37.69 26.01 9.43
CA ARG A 91 -37.65 27.45 9.76
C ARG A 91 -38.81 28.19 9.12
N LYS A 92 -39.09 27.93 7.86
CA LYS A 92 -40.17 28.53 7.11
C LYS A 92 -41.53 28.19 7.77
N LYS A 93 -41.68 26.91 8.16
CA LYS A 93 -42.88 26.44 8.84
C LYS A 93 -43.09 27.09 10.20
N LEU A 94 -42.02 27.26 10.96
CA LEU A 94 -42.02 27.96 12.26
C LEU A 94 -42.39 29.42 12.09
N GLU A 95 -41.87 30.10 11.08
CA GLU A 95 -42.21 31.50 10.77
C GLU A 95 -43.68 31.63 10.41
N GLU A 96 -44.22 30.74 9.58
CA GLU A 96 -45.64 30.70 9.23
C GLU A 96 -46.52 30.49 10.46
N LEU A 97 -46.16 29.59 11.35
CA LEU A 97 -46.85 29.33 12.60
C LEU A 97 -46.81 30.55 13.54
N ASN A 98 -45.67 31.20 13.63
CA ASN A 98 -45.55 32.42 14.44
C ASN A 98 -46.38 33.57 13.90
N GLU A 99 -46.42 33.78 12.61
CA GLU A 99 -47.25 34.77 11.96
C GLU A 99 -48.75 34.48 12.16
N SER A 100 -49.13 33.21 12.00
CA SER A 100 -50.52 32.77 12.24
C SER A 100 -50.92 32.98 13.68
N ASP A 101 -50.00 32.68 14.64
CA ASP A 101 -50.24 32.88 16.05
C ASP A 101 -50.37 34.38 16.41
N LYS A 102 -49.52 35.23 15.82
CA LYS A 102 -49.62 36.69 15.96
C LYS A 102 -50.93 37.24 15.43
N LYS A 103 -51.39 36.78 14.28
CA LYS A 103 -52.69 37.15 13.69
C LYS A 103 -53.84 36.73 14.57
N THR A 104 -53.81 35.52 15.12
CA THR A 104 -54.84 35.01 16.03
C THR A 104 -54.91 35.84 17.32
N ARG A 105 -53.72 36.11 17.90
CA ARG A 105 -53.64 36.99 19.09
C ARG A 105 -54.16 38.40 18.83
N SER A 106 -53.76 38.98 17.71
CA SER A 106 -54.18 40.32 17.30
C SER A 106 -55.68 40.37 17.08
N SER A 107 -56.28 39.36 16.42
CA SER A 107 -57.74 39.25 16.25
C SER A 107 -58.48 39.08 17.57
N THR A 108 -57.97 38.26 18.48
CA THR A 108 -58.52 38.01 19.80
C THR A 108 -58.48 39.28 20.67
N GLU A 109 -57.39 40.01 20.66
CA GLU A 109 -57.21 41.27 21.35
C GLU A 109 -58.14 42.35 20.78
N ALA A 110 -58.28 42.47 19.47
CA ALA A 110 -59.18 43.39 18.81
C ALA A 110 -60.65 43.08 19.14
N ALA A 111 -61.04 41.79 19.13
CA ALA A 111 -62.37 41.35 19.52
C ALA A 111 -62.64 41.65 21.02
N ALA A 112 -61.66 41.46 21.90
CA ALA A 112 -61.76 41.80 23.32
C ALA A 112 -61.92 43.31 23.55
N ARG A 113 -61.26 44.13 22.72
CA ARG A 113 -61.37 45.60 22.78
C ARG A 113 -62.70 46.12 22.29
N THR A 114 -63.28 45.47 21.28
CA THR A 114 -64.61 45.89 20.70
C THR A 114 -65.75 45.43 21.53
N SER A 115 -65.62 44.47 22.40
CA SER A 115 -66.77 43.98 23.24
C SER A 115 -66.86 44.72 24.60
N ARG A 116 -66.05 45.74 24.77
CA ARG A 116 -66.14 46.70 25.91
C ARG A 116 -66.89 47.93 25.38
#